data_8fb75713fd06051f7f09db10b3db4b6a
#
_entry.id   8fb75713fd06051f7f09db10b3db4b6a
#
_cell.length_a   1.000
_cell.length_b   1.000
_cell.length_c   1.000
_cell.angle_alpha   90.00
_cell.angle_beta   90.00
_cell.angle_gamma   90.00
#
_symmetry.space_group_name_H-M   'P 1'
#
loop_
_entity.id
_entity.type
_entity.pdbx_description
1 polymer ?
#
loop_
_entity_poly.entity_id
_entity_poly.type
_entity_poly.pdbx_seq_one_letter_code
_entity_poly.pdbx_strand_id
1 'polypeptide(L)'
;NNNENAIGIIGSNWLNDKRDSTNTTFKKNVHVMSVSVKDKATPMNSWKPYQAYLLDGRYPFARTLYAIVVDPYQALPWSFANYITGPKGQLILFKTGLLPYRGDITIKTVNIKR
;
A
#
# COMPACT_ATOMS: atom_id res chain seq x y z
N ASN A 1 -7.34 2.44 -23.89
CA ASN A 1 -7.25 3.83 -23.43
C ASN A 1 -7.45 4.81 -24.58
N ASN A 2 -8.68 4.87 -25.14
CA ASN A 2 -9.00 5.77 -26.23
C ASN A 2 -9.71 7.05 -25.75
N ASN A 3 -9.76 7.29 -24.42
CA ASN A 3 -10.43 8.45 -23.85
C ASN A 3 -9.48 9.20 -22.91
N GLU A 4 -8.94 10.30 -23.37
CA GLU A 4 -8.00 11.16 -22.63
C GLU A 4 -8.63 11.85 -21.40
N ASN A 5 -9.95 11.90 -21.34
CA ASN A 5 -10.69 12.53 -20.26
C ASN A 5 -11.23 11.53 -19.21
N ALA A 6 -10.89 10.25 -19.32
CA ALA A 6 -11.32 9.24 -18.38
C ALA A 6 -10.43 9.24 -17.13
N ILE A 7 -11.04 9.15 -15.95
CA ILE A 7 -10.37 9.02 -14.66
C ILE A 7 -10.69 7.65 -14.07
N GLY A 8 -9.65 6.88 -13.74
CA GLY A 8 -9.76 5.59 -13.08
C GLY A 8 -9.26 5.66 -11.64
N ILE A 9 -9.86 4.87 -10.78
CA ILE A 9 -9.44 4.71 -9.37
C ILE A 9 -9.08 3.24 -9.15
N ILE A 10 -7.83 2.99 -8.74
CA ILE A 10 -7.32 1.64 -8.47
C ILE A 10 -6.42 1.62 -7.24
N GLY A 11 -6.18 0.45 -6.70
CA GLY A 11 -5.19 0.28 -5.61
C GLY A 11 -3.76 0.52 -6.09
N SER A 12 -2.95 1.17 -5.28
CA SER A 12 -1.56 1.51 -5.61
C SER A 12 -0.66 0.29 -5.84
N ASN A 13 -1.01 -0.86 -5.27
CA ASN A 13 -0.29 -2.12 -5.49
C ASN A 13 -0.29 -2.57 -6.94
N TRP A 14 -1.32 -2.24 -7.71
CA TRP A 14 -1.39 -2.54 -9.14
C TRP A 14 -0.38 -1.76 -9.99
N LEU A 15 0.10 -0.63 -9.48
CA LEU A 15 1.05 0.24 -10.19
C LEU A 15 2.47 0.17 -9.63
N ASN A 16 2.62 -0.19 -8.37
CA ASN A 16 3.88 -0.04 -7.64
C ASN A 16 4.68 -1.34 -7.48
N ASP A 17 4.10 -2.50 -7.80
CA ASP A 17 4.86 -3.75 -7.80
C ASP A 17 5.83 -3.80 -8.98
N LYS A 18 7.10 -3.56 -8.70
CA LYS A 18 8.17 -3.53 -9.71
C LYS A 18 8.53 -4.91 -10.25
N ARG A 19 8.07 -5.98 -9.60
CA ARG A 19 8.33 -7.36 -10.02
C ARG A 19 7.36 -7.85 -11.08
N ASP A 20 6.24 -7.17 -11.22
CA ASP A 20 5.24 -7.50 -12.21
C ASP A 20 5.50 -6.74 -13.51
N SER A 21 5.84 -7.47 -14.57
CA SER A 21 6.11 -6.90 -15.90
C SER A 21 4.90 -6.20 -16.52
N THR A 22 3.68 -6.59 -16.14
CA THR A 22 2.44 -5.96 -16.62
C THR A 22 2.30 -4.54 -16.12
N ASN A 23 2.83 -4.23 -14.94
CA ASN A 23 2.83 -2.88 -14.37
C ASN A 23 3.62 -1.89 -15.21
N THR A 24 4.70 -2.32 -15.84
CA THR A 24 5.50 -1.46 -16.71
C THR A 24 4.71 -1.02 -17.93
N THR A 25 3.97 -1.92 -18.54
CA THR A 25 3.10 -1.62 -19.70
C THR A 25 1.93 -0.73 -19.27
N PHE A 26 1.35 -0.99 -18.13
CA PHE A 26 0.24 -0.20 -17.60
C PHE A 26 0.65 1.25 -17.30
N LYS A 27 1.82 1.46 -16.70
CA LYS A 27 2.37 2.79 -16.40
C LYS A 27 2.63 3.65 -17.64
N LYS A 28 2.95 3.04 -18.77
CA LYS A 28 3.14 3.77 -20.02
C LYS A 28 1.85 4.39 -20.56
N ASN A 29 0.71 3.78 -20.25
CA ASN A 29 -0.59 4.14 -20.79
C ASN A 29 -1.46 4.94 -19.81
N VAL A 30 -0.99 5.13 -18.58
CA VAL A 30 -1.75 5.76 -17.51
C VAL A 30 -0.91 6.84 -16.83
N HIS A 31 -1.49 8.02 -16.66
CA HIS A 31 -0.89 9.10 -15.90
C HIS A 31 -1.35 9.04 -14.45
N VAL A 32 -0.43 8.85 -13.51
CA VAL A 32 -0.72 8.88 -12.07
C VAL A 32 -0.83 10.33 -11.61
N MET A 33 -2.03 10.73 -11.23
CA MET A 33 -2.33 12.10 -10.81
C MET A 33 -1.84 12.37 -9.38
N SER A 34 -1.40 13.59 -9.15
CA SER A 34 -1.21 14.12 -7.80
C SER A 34 -2.54 14.63 -7.26
N VAL A 35 -2.77 14.44 -5.97
CA VAL A 35 -4.02 14.83 -5.31
C VAL A 35 -3.74 15.83 -4.20
N SER A 36 -4.59 16.85 -4.08
CA SER A 36 -4.56 17.87 -3.04
C SER A 36 -5.84 17.84 -2.21
N VAL A 37 -5.73 18.20 -0.95
CA VAL A 37 -6.88 18.45 -0.05
C VAL A 37 -7.39 19.89 -0.15
N LYS A 38 -6.71 20.73 -0.92
CA LYS A 38 -7.10 22.14 -1.12
C LYS A 38 -8.02 22.26 -2.32
N ASP A 39 -8.86 23.29 -2.34
CA ASP A 39 -9.79 23.56 -3.43
C ASP A 39 -9.08 23.78 -4.77
N LYS A 40 -7.90 24.36 -4.73
CA LYS A 40 -7.03 24.53 -5.88
C LYS A 40 -5.75 23.72 -5.71
N ALA A 41 -5.58 22.73 -6.55
CA ALA A 41 -4.37 21.92 -6.58
C ALA A 41 -3.22 22.71 -7.24
N THR A 42 -2.06 22.69 -6.60
CA THR A 42 -0.80 23.23 -7.12
C THR A 42 0.30 22.20 -6.98
N PRO A 43 1.43 22.30 -7.69
CA PRO A 43 2.55 21.39 -7.50
C PRO A 43 3.11 21.35 -6.06
N MET A 44 2.88 22.42 -5.31
CA MET A 44 3.36 22.56 -3.93
C MET A 44 2.45 21.90 -2.88
N ASN A 45 1.17 21.68 -3.20
CA ASN A 45 0.17 21.17 -2.26
C ASN A 45 -0.50 19.87 -2.71
N SER A 46 0.01 19.24 -3.74
CA SER A 46 -0.51 17.98 -4.28
C SER A 46 0.55 16.88 -4.25
N TRP A 47 0.11 15.67 -3.96
CA TRP A 47 0.99 14.54 -3.66
C TRP A 47 0.57 13.31 -4.45
N LYS A 48 1.54 12.54 -4.93
CA LYS A 48 1.32 11.23 -5.56
C LYS A 48 1.24 10.13 -4.50
N PRO A 49 0.64 8.96 -4.82
CA PRO A 49 0.47 7.86 -3.87
C PRO A 49 1.76 7.08 -3.63
N TYR A 50 2.84 7.77 -3.31
CA TYR A 50 4.09 7.13 -2.92
C TYR A 50 4.06 6.73 -1.44
N GLN A 51 4.74 5.65 -1.10
CA GLN A 51 4.79 5.13 0.26
C GLN A 51 5.18 6.20 1.31
N ALA A 52 6.14 7.05 0.98
CA ALA A 52 6.56 8.14 1.86
C ALA A 52 5.42 9.14 2.17
N TYR A 53 4.63 9.49 1.17
CA TYR A 53 3.51 10.42 1.35
C TYR A 53 2.27 9.79 1.98
N LEU A 54 2.14 8.47 1.89
CA LEU A 54 1.16 7.71 2.65
C LEU A 54 1.55 7.63 4.12
N LEU A 55 2.85 7.44 4.40
CA LEU A 55 3.38 7.33 5.75
C LEU A 55 3.21 8.63 6.56
N ASP A 56 3.51 9.77 5.96
CA ASP A 56 3.42 11.07 6.63
C ASP A 56 2.02 11.72 6.53
N GLY A 57 1.07 11.04 5.90
CA GLY A 57 -0.32 11.48 5.79
C GLY A 57 -0.57 12.58 4.77
N ARG A 58 0.37 12.92 3.91
CA ARG A 58 0.21 13.96 2.88
C ARG A 58 -0.73 13.54 1.76
N TYR A 59 -0.70 12.26 1.37
CA TYR A 59 -1.63 11.74 0.37
C TYR A 59 -2.99 11.44 0.97
N PRO A 60 -4.10 12.06 0.49
CA PRO A 60 -5.38 12.01 1.20
C PRO A 60 -6.15 10.71 1.02
N PHE A 61 -5.95 9.97 -0.08
CA PHE A 61 -6.70 8.75 -0.38
C PHE A 61 -6.01 7.50 0.14
N ALA A 62 -5.76 7.46 1.44
CA ALA A 62 -5.25 6.28 2.11
C ALA A 62 -6.38 5.47 2.74
N ARG A 63 -6.27 4.14 2.67
CA ARG A 63 -7.18 3.21 3.34
C ARG A 63 -6.38 2.11 4.03
N THR A 64 -6.86 1.67 5.16
CA THR A 64 -6.28 0.55 5.90
C THR A 64 -6.93 -0.75 5.45
N LEU A 65 -6.12 -1.76 5.18
CA LEU A 65 -6.58 -3.12 4.93
C LEU A 65 -6.53 -3.91 6.24
N TYR A 66 -7.61 -4.61 6.54
CA TYR A 66 -7.73 -5.44 7.74
C TYR A 66 -7.83 -6.91 7.37
N ALA A 67 -7.11 -7.76 8.06
CA ALA A 67 -7.33 -9.20 8.04
C ALA A 67 -8.23 -9.58 9.22
N ILE A 68 -9.41 -10.13 8.92
CA ILE A 68 -10.36 -10.59 9.93
C ILE A 68 -10.26 -12.11 10.01
N VAL A 69 -9.94 -12.63 11.18
CA VAL A 69 -9.81 -14.06 11.41
C VAL A 69 -10.96 -14.54 12.29
N VAL A 70 -11.72 -15.51 11.77
CA VAL A 70 -12.76 -16.23 12.52
C VAL A 70 -12.27 -17.66 12.73
N ASP A 71 -11.36 -17.81 13.67
CA ASP A 71 -10.73 -19.10 13.97
C ASP A 71 -10.57 -19.25 15.47
N PRO A 72 -11.40 -20.08 16.12
CA PRO A 72 -11.36 -20.26 17.56
C PRO A 72 -10.17 -21.09 18.04
N TYR A 73 -9.48 -21.78 17.14
CA TYR A 73 -8.45 -22.76 17.50
C TYR A 73 -7.02 -22.32 17.20
N GLN A 74 -6.83 -21.11 16.75
CA GLN A 74 -5.50 -20.62 16.32
C GLN A 74 -4.84 -21.54 15.27
N ALA A 75 -5.64 -22.02 14.31
CA ALA A 75 -5.20 -22.92 13.25
C ALA A 75 -4.63 -22.13 12.05
N LEU A 76 -4.80 -22.66 10.85
CA LEU A 76 -4.21 -22.09 9.62
C LEU A 76 -4.60 -20.63 9.34
N PRO A 77 -5.87 -20.20 9.45
CA PRO A 77 -6.24 -18.80 9.22
C PRO A 77 -5.54 -17.84 10.18
N TRP A 78 -5.46 -18.20 11.46
CA TRP A 78 -4.75 -17.42 12.46
C TRP A 78 -3.24 -17.33 12.15
N SER A 79 -2.62 -18.45 11.79
CA SER A 79 -1.20 -18.51 11.44
C SER A 79 -0.89 -17.62 10.22
N PHE A 80 -1.76 -17.62 9.22
CA PHE A 80 -1.62 -16.78 8.04
C PHE A 80 -1.73 -15.29 8.37
N ALA A 81 -2.74 -14.89 9.15
CA ALA A 81 -2.89 -13.51 9.60
C ALA A 81 -1.70 -13.04 10.45
N ASN A 82 -1.23 -13.89 11.33
CA ASN A 82 -0.04 -13.62 12.14
C ASN A 82 1.24 -13.49 11.29
N TYR A 83 1.36 -14.29 10.24
CA TYR A 83 2.48 -14.17 9.29
C TYR A 83 2.43 -12.84 8.51
N ILE A 84 1.28 -12.47 7.97
CA ILE A 84 1.12 -11.23 7.20
C ILE A 84 1.41 -10.00 8.06
N THR A 85 0.98 -10.01 9.31
CA THR A 85 1.19 -8.89 10.25
C THR A 85 2.57 -8.91 10.89
N GLY A 86 3.32 -9.99 10.72
CA GLY A 86 4.69 -10.14 11.20
C GLY A 86 5.73 -9.46 10.29
N PRO A 87 7.00 -9.41 10.70
CA PRO A 87 8.04 -8.68 9.96
C PRO A 87 8.23 -9.15 8.52
N LYS A 88 8.18 -10.46 8.28
CA LYS A 88 8.35 -11.03 6.94
C LYS A 88 7.18 -10.70 6.02
N GLY A 89 5.95 -10.83 6.51
CA GLY A 89 4.75 -10.49 5.76
C GLY A 89 4.68 -8.99 5.45
N GLN A 90 5.00 -8.15 6.40
CA GLN A 90 5.05 -6.69 6.21
C GLN A 90 6.13 -6.27 5.20
N LEU A 91 7.26 -6.96 5.15
CA LEU A 91 8.30 -6.74 4.15
C LEU A 91 7.81 -7.11 2.74
N ILE A 92 7.05 -8.20 2.61
CA ILE A 92 6.44 -8.59 1.33
C ILE A 92 5.48 -7.52 0.87
N LEU A 93 4.60 -7.03 1.74
CA LEU A 93 3.66 -5.96 1.42
C LEU A 93 4.39 -4.67 1.00
N PHE A 94 5.46 -4.33 1.69
CA PHE A 94 6.29 -3.18 1.31
C PHE A 94 6.89 -3.33 -0.10
N LYS A 95 7.37 -4.52 -0.45
CA LYS A 95 7.92 -4.80 -1.78
C LYS A 95 6.87 -4.78 -2.89
N THR A 96 5.62 -5.04 -2.57
CA THR A 96 4.50 -4.94 -3.53
C THR A 96 4.01 -3.50 -3.73
N GLY A 97 4.61 -2.53 -3.06
CA GLY A 97 4.25 -1.12 -3.19
C GLY A 97 3.18 -0.66 -2.20
N LEU A 98 2.76 -1.52 -1.27
CA LEU A 98 1.88 -1.16 -0.17
C LEU A 98 2.69 -0.63 1.01
N LEU A 99 2.06 0.24 1.82
CA LEU A 99 2.66 0.71 3.05
C LEU A 99 2.39 -0.29 4.16
N PRO A 100 3.42 -0.85 4.83
CA PRO A 100 3.21 -1.69 6.01
C PRO A 100 2.51 -0.92 7.13
N TYR A 101 1.61 -1.58 7.84
CA TYR A 101 0.87 -0.95 8.95
C TYR A 101 1.81 -0.46 10.07
N ARG A 102 2.84 -1.23 10.36
CA ARG A 102 3.92 -0.81 11.27
C ARG A 102 5.02 -0.18 10.44
N GLY A 103 4.89 1.12 10.17
CA GLY A 103 5.85 1.90 9.39
C GLY A 103 7.23 1.99 10.03
N ASP A 104 7.33 1.82 11.33
CA ASP A 104 8.59 1.52 11.99
C ASP A 104 8.94 0.06 11.71
N ILE A 105 9.71 -0.14 10.65
CA ILE A 105 10.49 -1.36 10.47
C ILE A 105 11.66 -1.33 11.48
N THR A 106 11.37 -0.98 12.69
CA THR A 106 12.21 -1.36 13.80
C THR A 106 11.88 -2.82 14.01
N ILE A 107 12.77 -3.68 13.55
CA ILE A 107 12.73 -5.09 13.90
C ILE A 107 12.94 -5.14 15.42
N LYS A 108 11.88 -4.94 16.17
CA LYS A 108 11.88 -5.32 17.58
C LYS A 108 11.86 -6.83 17.58
N THR A 109 13.02 -7.42 17.79
CA THR A 109 13.12 -8.83 18.13
C THR A 109 12.37 -9.00 19.45
N VAL A 110 11.07 -9.25 19.37
CA VAL A 110 10.30 -9.65 20.54
C VAL A 110 10.66 -11.10 20.78
N ASN A 111 11.53 -11.34 21.73
CA ASN A 111 11.72 -12.68 22.27
C ASN A 111 10.40 -13.08 22.95
N ILE A 112 9.52 -13.70 22.19
CA ILE A 112 8.36 -14.36 22.76
C ILE A 112 8.89 -15.62 23.46
N LYS A 113 9.10 -15.52 24.75
CA LYS A 113 9.25 -16.70 25.59
C LYS A 113 7.90 -17.42 25.59
N ARG A 114 7.84 -18.50 24.86
CA ARG A 114 6.75 -19.48 25.00
C ARG A 114 7.07 -20.43 26.14
#